data_aa339a3983572960014d99f90c1985cd
#
_entry.id   aa339a3983572960014d99f90c1985cd
#
_cell.length_a   1.000
_cell.length_b   1.000
_cell.length_c   1.000
_cell.angle_alpha   90.00
_cell.angle_beta   90.00
_cell.angle_gamma   90.00
#
_symmetry.space_group_name_H-M   'P 1'
#
loop_
_entity.id
_entity.type
_entity.pdbx_description
1 polymer ?
#
loop_
_entity_poly.entity_id
_entity_poly.type
_entity_poly.pdbx_seq_one_letter_code
_entity_poly.pdbx_strand_id
1 'polypeptide(L)'
;VVITGTAHSGNVNTDERLHHYPSGQLVRVRGIRTQDQEATAAQSGERCALNIAGLELADIQRGDWLTATPPAGYKTLSLELQVSKGFPRAVKHWTPVHAYHATHHCQGRIALAPGQRLEPGQNARVDLVLDAPIYCHRSDRLILRDHGLDTTLGGGTVIFADATAPHRRHNTTRQQHINAYSLANPKDSLSALLQVGVTDLKHFRDFWHLSAADYTALLEEHTLHRNDDFALSNEHWQAYKTALVEQFESQPDQALRENQLHSAIPPTFRQPLLNELVNKKILSHTGGEYRLLGQTIKLPDHLVKLWDLLEPVLAQNQAPSTGDLAKRFNIAQTNLERGMNELVKTGLLINVANHRYYLPNQLKEIAKIVQRMAASEPLTVRGFRDETGIGRNVAIEVLEYFDSKGFTRRQGNDRIILNSNVFD
;
A
#
# COMPACT_ATOMS: atom_id res chain seq x y z
N VAL A 1 16.61 -10.90 32.41
CA VAL A 1 16.15 -12.30 32.39
C VAL A 1 17.13 -13.10 31.57
N VAL A 2 17.41 -14.37 31.98
CA VAL A 2 18.22 -15.32 31.20
C VAL A 2 17.31 -16.38 30.58
N ILE A 3 17.42 -16.51 29.27
CA ILE A 3 16.68 -17.51 28.49
C ILE A 3 17.65 -18.44 27.77
N THR A 4 17.22 -19.66 27.48
CA THR A 4 18.03 -20.64 26.74
C THR A 4 17.30 -21.08 25.48
N GLY A 5 18.05 -21.22 24.42
CA GLY A 5 17.51 -21.62 23.12
C GLY A 5 18.59 -22.08 22.15
N THR A 6 18.22 -22.20 20.90
CA THR A 6 19.13 -22.49 19.80
C THR A 6 19.07 -21.35 18.80
N ALA A 7 20.20 -20.83 18.37
CA ALA A 7 20.26 -19.90 17.24
C ALA A 7 19.87 -20.67 15.97
N HIS A 8 18.69 -20.35 15.43
CA HIS A 8 18.11 -21.13 14.32
C HIS A 8 18.72 -20.69 12.98
N SER A 9 18.95 -19.39 12.79
CA SER A 9 19.57 -18.84 11.59
C SER A 9 20.34 -17.55 11.93
N GLY A 10 21.35 -17.23 11.13
CA GLY A 10 22.20 -16.04 11.35
C GLY A 10 23.06 -16.13 12.62
N ASN A 11 23.35 -14.96 13.19
CA ASN A 11 24.08 -14.80 14.45
C ASN A 11 23.37 -13.78 15.33
N VAL A 12 23.53 -13.95 16.62
CA VAL A 12 23.14 -12.96 17.61
C VAL A 12 24.38 -12.42 18.33
N ASN A 13 24.48 -11.12 18.49
CA ASN A 13 25.62 -10.46 19.12
C ASN A 13 25.23 -9.81 20.45
N THR A 14 26.22 -9.63 21.32
CA THR A 14 26.02 -8.80 22.52
C THR A 14 25.65 -7.36 22.12
N ASP A 15 24.78 -6.73 22.89
CA ASP A 15 24.19 -5.41 22.67
C ASP A 15 23.21 -5.30 21.51
N GLU A 16 22.96 -6.37 20.77
CA GLU A 16 21.98 -6.41 19.72
C GLU A 16 20.54 -6.27 20.27
N ARG A 17 19.66 -5.68 19.46
CA ARG A 17 18.23 -5.58 19.74
C ARG A 17 17.46 -6.55 18.90
N LEU A 18 16.64 -7.36 19.54
CA LEU A 18 15.81 -8.38 18.90
C LEU A 18 14.34 -8.14 19.24
N HIS A 19 13.47 -8.58 18.36
CA HIS A 19 12.03 -8.57 18.58
C HIS A 19 11.59 -9.90 19.20
N HIS A 20 10.83 -9.83 20.28
CA HIS A 20 10.21 -11.00 20.90
C HIS A 20 8.88 -11.33 20.20
N TYR A 21 8.71 -12.57 19.77
CA TYR A 21 7.44 -13.12 19.36
C TYR A 21 6.88 -14.00 20.49
N PRO A 22 5.61 -13.82 20.94
CA PRO A 22 4.53 -13.15 20.19
C PRO A 22 4.31 -11.67 20.54
N SER A 23 4.96 -11.08 21.54
CA SER A 23 4.63 -9.73 22.02
C SER A 23 5.05 -8.59 21.08
N GLY A 24 6.00 -8.82 20.16
CA GLY A 24 6.58 -7.79 19.31
C GLY A 24 7.52 -6.81 20.01
N GLN A 25 7.72 -6.96 21.33
CA GLN A 25 8.57 -6.06 22.13
C GLN A 25 10.04 -6.20 21.74
N LEU A 26 10.76 -5.08 21.78
CA LEU A 26 12.20 -5.06 21.59
C LEU A 26 12.92 -5.42 22.88
N VAL A 27 13.80 -6.39 22.80
CA VAL A 27 14.71 -6.81 23.86
C VAL A 27 16.15 -6.48 23.48
N ARG A 28 16.99 -6.17 24.48
CA ARG A 28 18.44 -5.98 24.30
C ARG A 28 19.18 -7.19 24.86
N VAL A 29 20.09 -7.75 24.09
CA VAL A 29 20.99 -8.82 24.52
C VAL A 29 22.12 -8.21 25.35
N ARG A 30 22.17 -8.50 26.66
CA ARG A 30 23.21 -7.98 27.58
C ARG A 30 24.43 -8.87 27.66
N GLY A 31 24.29 -10.15 27.38
CA GLY A 31 25.36 -11.11 27.41
C GLY A 31 24.94 -12.45 26.83
N ILE A 32 25.88 -13.19 26.33
CA ILE A 32 25.71 -14.46 25.65
C ILE A 32 26.61 -15.51 26.31
N ARG A 33 26.09 -16.72 26.46
CA ARG A 33 26.90 -17.89 26.83
C ARG A 33 26.63 -19.02 25.84
N THR A 34 27.69 -19.61 25.33
CA THR A 34 27.67 -20.81 24.50
C THR A 34 28.56 -21.86 25.14
N GLN A 35 28.12 -23.13 25.20
CA GLN A 35 28.89 -24.21 25.82
C GLN A 35 29.37 -23.88 27.25
N ASP A 36 28.52 -23.21 28.05
CA ASP A 36 28.76 -22.75 29.38
C ASP A 36 29.90 -21.72 29.55
N GLN A 37 30.42 -21.16 28.46
CA GLN A 37 31.40 -20.09 28.43
C GLN A 37 30.80 -18.75 27.99
N GLU A 38 31.33 -17.65 28.47
CA GLU A 38 30.98 -16.33 27.98
C GLU A 38 31.41 -16.15 26.53
N ALA A 39 30.50 -15.59 25.69
CA ALA A 39 30.73 -15.34 24.29
C ALA A 39 30.21 -13.95 23.91
N THR A 40 30.77 -13.38 22.87
CA THR A 40 30.30 -12.09 22.31
C THR A 40 29.24 -12.30 21.23
N ALA A 41 29.15 -13.52 20.68
CA ALA A 41 28.17 -13.90 19.68
C ALA A 41 27.78 -15.39 19.82
N ALA A 42 26.58 -15.74 19.28
CA ALA A 42 26.20 -17.12 19.05
C ALA A 42 25.76 -17.28 17.59
N GLN A 43 26.20 -18.40 16.96
CA GLN A 43 25.97 -18.66 15.54
C GLN A 43 24.83 -19.67 15.32
N SER A 44 24.31 -19.69 14.10
CA SER A 44 23.30 -20.68 13.69
C SER A 44 23.73 -22.11 14.01
N GLY A 45 22.81 -22.89 14.61
CA GLY A 45 23.03 -24.25 15.09
C GLY A 45 23.52 -24.32 16.54
N GLU A 46 24.03 -23.27 17.14
CA GLU A 46 24.52 -23.26 18.52
C GLU A 46 23.39 -23.17 19.54
N ARG A 47 23.53 -23.96 20.61
CA ARG A 47 22.72 -23.75 21.80
C ARG A 47 23.36 -22.65 22.66
N CYS A 48 22.56 -21.65 23.00
CA CYS A 48 23.04 -20.49 23.75
C CYS A 48 22.10 -20.13 24.90
N ALA A 49 22.66 -19.41 25.87
CA ALA A 49 21.90 -18.69 26.89
C ALA A 49 22.08 -17.19 26.64
N LEU A 50 20.98 -16.46 26.58
CA LEU A 50 20.96 -15.02 26.37
C LEU A 50 20.49 -14.33 27.65
N ASN A 51 21.27 -13.40 28.15
CA ASN A 51 20.81 -12.45 29.17
C ASN A 51 20.16 -11.29 28.44
N ILE A 52 18.85 -11.14 28.57
CA ILE A 52 18.06 -10.11 27.87
C ILE A 52 17.45 -9.11 28.85
N ALA A 53 17.22 -7.89 28.34
CA ALA A 53 16.49 -6.84 29.03
C ALA A 53 15.34 -6.36 28.15
N GLY A 54 14.25 -5.92 28.80
CA GLY A 54 13.05 -5.41 28.10
C GLY A 54 11.84 -6.33 28.22
N LEU A 55 11.99 -7.52 28.87
CA LEU A 55 10.89 -8.42 29.19
C LEU A 55 11.05 -8.94 30.62
N GLU A 56 9.93 -9.23 31.28
CA GLU A 56 9.89 -9.95 32.55
C GLU A 56 9.81 -11.47 32.30
N LEU A 57 10.18 -12.26 33.29
CA LEU A 57 10.15 -13.72 33.16
C LEU A 57 8.75 -14.27 32.91
N ALA A 58 7.73 -13.60 33.42
CA ALA A 58 6.33 -13.97 33.26
C ALA A 58 5.82 -13.79 31.82
N ASP A 59 6.48 -12.96 31.01
CA ASP A 59 6.10 -12.66 29.62
C ASP A 59 6.71 -13.64 28.63
N ILE A 60 7.60 -14.53 29.10
CA ILE A 60 8.37 -15.45 28.24
C ILE A 60 7.88 -16.87 28.44
N GLN A 61 7.56 -17.52 27.33
CA GLN A 61 7.11 -18.90 27.32
C GLN A 61 8.01 -19.80 26.47
N ARG A 62 7.95 -21.10 26.76
CA ARG A 62 8.62 -22.08 25.89
C ARG A 62 8.00 -22.06 24.52
N GLY A 63 8.81 -21.84 23.51
CA GLY A 63 8.38 -21.78 22.11
C GLY A 63 8.35 -20.35 21.55
N ASP A 64 8.64 -19.35 22.38
CA ASP A 64 8.81 -17.96 21.92
C ASP A 64 10.06 -17.84 21.04
N TRP A 65 10.05 -16.83 20.17
CA TRP A 65 11.17 -16.52 19.28
C TRP A 65 11.75 -15.15 19.54
N LEU A 66 13.04 -15.03 19.30
CA LEU A 66 13.73 -13.74 19.19
C LEU A 66 14.21 -13.58 17.75
N THR A 67 13.88 -12.47 17.13
CA THR A 67 14.11 -12.20 15.71
C THR A 67 14.73 -10.84 15.46
N ALA A 68 15.58 -10.72 14.45
CA ALA A 68 16.20 -9.44 14.09
C ALA A 68 15.18 -8.44 13.49
N THR A 69 14.13 -8.92 12.84
CA THR A 69 13.06 -8.10 12.27
C THR A 69 11.74 -8.36 13.00
N PRO A 70 10.77 -7.42 12.95
CA PRO A 70 9.45 -7.64 13.55
C PRO A 70 8.82 -8.93 13.00
N PRO A 71 8.49 -9.92 13.86
CA PRO A 71 7.98 -11.20 13.42
C PRO A 71 6.52 -11.11 12.99
N ALA A 72 6.15 -11.83 11.95
CA ALA A 72 4.76 -12.04 11.55
C ALA A 72 4.27 -13.40 12.05
N GLY A 73 3.07 -13.42 12.62
CA GLY A 73 2.40 -14.66 13.02
C GLY A 73 1.37 -15.11 11.99
N TYR A 74 1.34 -16.40 11.69
CA TYR A 74 0.46 -16.99 10.68
C TYR A 74 -0.51 -17.99 11.31
N LYS A 75 -1.78 -17.91 10.91
CA LYS A 75 -2.84 -18.85 11.34
C LYS A 75 -3.14 -19.92 10.30
N THR A 76 -2.76 -19.72 9.06
CA THR A 76 -2.98 -20.68 7.98
C THR A 76 -1.68 -20.96 7.28
N LEU A 77 -1.30 -22.24 7.26
CA LEU A 77 -0.09 -22.72 6.60
C LEU A 77 -0.47 -23.71 5.49
N SER A 78 0.12 -23.56 4.32
CA SER A 78 0.08 -24.63 3.31
C SER A 78 1.33 -25.48 3.47
N LEU A 79 1.12 -26.79 3.64
CA LEU A 79 2.16 -27.76 3.93
C LEU A 79 2.23 -28.83 2.83
N GLU A 80 3.42 -29.33 2.55
CA GLU A 80 3.59 -30.67 2.02
C GLU A 80 3.58 -31.64 3.18
N LEU A 81 2.44 -32.32 3.40
CA LEU A 81 2.24 -33.25 4.49
C LEU A 81 2.58 -34.66 4.03
N GLN A 82 3.37 -35.35 4.81
CA GLN A 82 3.57 -36.81 4.73
C GLN A 82 2.89 -37.47 5.92
N VAL A 83 1.86 -38.27 5.66
CA VAL A 83 1.19 -39.07 6.69
C VAL A 83 2.10 -40.27 7.06
N SER A 84 2.29 -40.49 8.35
CA SER A 84 3.07 -41.62 8.84
C SER A 84 2.47 -42.96 8.38
N LYS A 85 3.29 -43.87 7.90
CA LYS A 85 2.85 -45.23 7.55
C LYS A 85 2.24 -45.96 8.73
N GLY A 86 2.69 -45.64 9.95
CA GLY A 86 2.18 -46.26 11.19
C GLY A 86 0.94 -45.54 11.76
N PHE A 87 0.43 -44.52 11.11
CA PHE A 87 -0.80 -43.88 11.58
C PHE A 87 -2.01 -44.77 11.31
N PRO A 88 -2.91 -45.02 12.29
CA PRO A 88 -3.86 -46.13 12.21
C PRO A 88 -5.07 -45.89 11.33
N ARG A 89 -5.26 -44.65 10.81
CA ARG A 89 -6.47 -44.25 10.04
C ARG A 89 -6.18 -43.23 8.98
N ALA A 90 -7.07 -43.10 8.03
CA ALA A 90 -7.00 -42.05 7.04
C ALA A 90 -7.25 -40.65 7.68
N VAL A 91 -6.49 -39.67 7.24
CA VAL A 91 -6.70 -38.26 7.57
C VAL A 91 -7.84 -37.71 6.72
N LYS A 92 -8.83 -37.12 7.37
CA LYS A 92 -10.03 -36.51 6.73
C LYS A 92 -9.97 -35.00 6.80
N HIS A 93 -10.79 -34.35 5.98
CA HIS A 93 -10.99 -32.92 6.10
C HIS A 93 -11.40 -32.52 7.52
N TRP A 94 -10.76 -31.50 8.04
CA TRP A 94 -10.99 -30.93 9.39
C TRP A 94 -10.53 -31.82 10.55
N THR A 95 -9.61 -32.79 10.28
CA THR A 95 -8.98 -33.59 11.32
C THR A 95 -8.24 -32.68 12.32
N PRO A 96 -8.59 -32.75 13.63
CA PRO A 96 -7.90 -31.96 14.66
C PRO A 96 -6.51 -32.54 14.92
N VAL A 97 -5.54 -31.67 15.13
CA VAL A 97 -4.15 -32.02 15.38
C VAL A 97 -3.48 -31.12 16.40
N HIS A 98 -2.44 -31.60 17.03
CA HIS A 98 -1.43 -30.80 17.68
C HIS A 98 -0.27 -30.57 16.71
N ALA A 99 0.06 -29.30 16.44
CA ALA A 99 1.16 -28.91 15.58
C ALA A 99 2.35 -28.47 16.43
N TYR A 100 3.49 -29.04 16.16
CA TYR A 100 4.77 -28.74 16.82
C TYR A 100 5.72 -28.12 15.80
N HIS A 101 6.20 -26.92 16.10
CA HIS A 101 7.21 -26.21 15.35
C HIS A 101 8.36 -25.82 16.29
N ALA A 102 9.55 -26.40 16.10
CA ALA A 102 10.64 -26.30 17.06
C ALA A 102 10.17 -26.67 18.49
N THR A 103 10.22 -25.72 19.43
CA THR A 103 9.71 -25.90 20.80
C THR A 103 8.30 -25.36 21.02
N HIS A 104 7.73 -24.70 19.99
CA HIS A 104 6.36 -24.18 20.03
C HIS A 104 5.34 -25.28 19.77
N HIS A 105 4.19 -25.17 20.42
CA HIS A 105 3.09 -26.11 20.29
C HIS A 105 1.77 -25.34 20.23
N CYS A 106 0.92 -25.69 19.25
CA CYS A 106 -0.43 -25.17 19.14
C CYS A 106 -1.38 -26.23 18.57
N GLN A 107 -2.68 -26.00 18.75
CA GLN A 107 -3.73 -26.83 18.16
C GLN A 107 -4.13 -26.27 16.80
N GLY A 108 -4.68 -27.14 15.96
CA GLY A 108 -5.16 -26.77 14.66
C GLY A 108 -5.94 -27.89 13.96
N ARG A 109 -6.26 -27.67 12.71
CA ARG A 109 -7.04 -28.63 11.89
C ARG A 109 -6.46 -28.72 10.50
N ILE A 110 -6.39 -29.95 9.99
CA ILE A 110 -5.98 -30.22 8.61
C ILE A 110 -7.18 -30.01 7.69
N ALA A 111 -7.02 -29.10 6.72
CA ALA A 111 -8.01 -28.84 5.71
C ALA A 111 -7.57 -29.46 4.38
N LEU A 112 -8.37 -30.39 3.89
CA LEU A 112 -8.19 -31.08 2.61
C LEU A 112 -9.13 -30.51 1.55
N ALA A 113 -8.85 -30.77 0.28
CA ALA A 113 -9.79 -30.51 -0.81
C ALA A 113 -11.10 -31.29 -0.63
N PRO A 114 -12.22 -30.83 -1.19
CA PRO A 114 -13.50 -31.53 -1.12
C PRO A 114 -13.37 -32.99 -1.60
N GLY A 115 -13.86 -33.94 -0.78
CA GLY A 115 -13.81 -35.37 -1.09
C GLY A 115 -12.44 -36.03 -0.92
N GLN A 116 -11.38 -35.29 -0.66
CA GLN A 116 -10.04 -35.82 -0.44
C GLN A 116 -9.92 -36.43 0.95
N ARG A 117 -9.20 -37.54 1.03
CA ARG A 117 -8.71 -38.18 2.24
C ARG A 117 -7.29 -38.69 1.99
N LEU A 118 -6.48 -38.75 3.02
CA LEU A 118 -5.09 -39.24 2.92
C LEU A 118 -4.93 -40.49 3.73
N GLU A 119 -4.53 -41.57 3.06
CA GLU A 119 -4.22 -42.81 3.69
C GLU A 119 -2.81 -42.78 4.33
N PRO A 120 -2.54 -43.66 5.33
CA PRO A 120 -1.22 -43.77 5.90
C PRO A 120 -0.14 -44.00 4.83
N GLY A 121 0.96 -43.24 4.94
CA GLY A 121 2.07 -43.28 3.97
C GLY A 121 1.90 -42.36 2.76
N GLN A 122 0.75 -41.72 2.56
CA GLN A 122 0.53 -40.80 1.46
C GLN A 122 1.11 -39.39 1.75
N ASN A 123 1.50 -38.74 0.68
CA ASN A 123 1.91 -37.35 0.68
C ASN A 123 0.86 -36.49 -0.03
N ALA A 124 0.59 -35.33 0.49
CA ALA A 124 -0.26 -34.34 -0.20
C ALA A 124 0.00 -32.92 0.28
N ARG A 125 -0.34 -31.98 -0.56
CA ARG A 125 -0.44 -30.58 -0.17
C ARG A 125 -1.74 -30.36 0.58
N VAL A 126 -1.63 -29.80 1.77
CA VAL A 126 -2.78 -29.53 2.67
C VAL A 126 -2.67 -28.14 3.27
N ASP A 127 -3.79 -27.60 3.73
CA ASP A 127 -3.78 -26.43 4.59
C ASP A 127 -3.91 -26.85 6.05
N LEU A 128 -3.08 -26.27 6.91
CA LEU A 128 -3.17 -26.37 8.36
C LEU A 128 -3.72 -25.06 8.91
N VAL A 129 -4.88 -25.12 9.53
CA VAL A 129 -5.54 -23.96 10.18
C VAL A 129 -5.30 -24.05 11.67
N LEU A 130 -4.61 -23.07 12.23
CA LEU A 130 -4.17 -23.03 13.62
C LEU A 130 -5.12 -22.21 14.48
N ASP A 131 -5.29 -22.58 15.73
CA ASP A 131 -6.10 -21.85 16.71
C ASP A 131 -5.39 -20.57 17.17
N ALA A 132 -4.06 -20.60 17.25
CA ALA A 132 -3.20 -19.45 17.53
C ALA A 132 -2.18 -19.24 16.39
N PRO A 133 -1.75 -17.99 16.13
CA PRO A 133 -0.73 -17.77 15.11
C PRO A 133 0.63 -18.30 15.57
N ILE A 134 1.43 -18.81 14.64
CA ILE A 134 2.82 -19.19 14.88
C ILE A 134 3.76 -18.38 13.98
N TYR A 135 4.97 -18.16 14.46
CA TYR A 135 6.06 -17.62 13.65
C TYR A 135 6.73 -18.78 12.93
N CYS A 136 6.79 -18.72 11.62
CA CYS A 136 7.44 -19.73 10.79
C CYS A 136 7.84 -19.16 9.45
N HIS A 137 8.69 -19.90 8.74
CA HIS A 137 9.21 -19.56 7.43
C HIS A 137 9.00 -20.68 6.43
N ARG A 138 9.32 -20.40 5.18
CA ARG A 138 9.35 -21.41 4.14
C ARG A 138 10.37 -22.49 4.49
N SER A 139 10.04 -23.73 4.16
CA SER A 139 10.83 -24.94 4.44
C SER A 139 10.94 -25.35 5.92
N ASP A 140 10.31 -24.62 6.84
CA ASP A 140 10.22 -25.07 8.21
C ASP A 140 9.46 -26.39 8.31
N ARG A 141 9.89 -27.24 9.25
CA ARG A 141 9.30 -28.56 9.46
C ARG A 141 8.39 -28.54 10.67
N LEU A 142 7.18 -29.07 10.48
CA LEU A 142 6.23 -29.31 11.54
C LEU A 142 6.02 -30.82 11.78
N ILE A 143 5.82 -31.18 13.03
CA ILE A 143 5.33 -32.49 13.41
C ILE A 143 3.87 -32.35 13.80
N LEU A 144 3.01 -33.21 13.23
CA LEU A 144 1.59 -33.25 13.54
C LEU A 144 1.29 -34.51 14.36
N ARG A 145 0.63 -34.32 15.50
CA ARG A 145 0.14 -35.42 16.34
C ARG A 145 -1.37 -35.43 16.34
N ASP A 146 -1.95 -36.61 16.38
CA ASP A 146 -3.40 -36.75 16.49
C ASP A 146 -3.89 -36.37 17.88
N HIS A 147 -4.88 -35.50 17.94
CA HIS A 147 -5.42 -34.99 19.19
C HIS A 147 -6.07 -36.11 20.06
N GLY A 148 -6.68 -37.07 19.41
CA GLY A 148 -7.43 -38.14 20.13
C GLY A 148 -6.59 -39.33 20.55
N LEU A 149 -5.50 -39.62 19.85
CA LEU A 149 -4.68 -40.83 20.04
C LEU A 149 -3.32 -40.55 20.63
N ASP A 150 -2.93 -39.30 20.79
CA ASP A 150 -1.58 -38.86 21.19
C ASP A 150 -0.44 -39.52 20.37
N THR A 151 -0.72 -39.95 19.14
CA THR A 151 0.22 -40.55 18.21
C THR A 151 0.68 -39.56 17.16
N THR A 152 1.84 -39.78 16.58
CA THR A 152 2.34 -38.99 15.47
C THR A 152 1.54 -39.28 14.20
N LEU A 153 0.78 -38.31 13.75
CA LEU A 153 0.05 -38.39 12.49
C LEU A 153 1.00 -38.33 11.30
N GLY A 154 1.99 -37.45 11.36
CA GLY A 154 2.94 -37.27 10.28
C GLY A 154 3.80 -36.03 10.49
N GLY A 155 4.45 -35.59 9.42
CA GLY A 155 5.22 -34.37 9.38
C GLY A 155 4.94 -33.57 8.09
N GLY A 156 5.14 -32.27 8.15
CA GLY A 156 4.95 -31.41 7.00
C GLY A 156 6.04 -30.38 6.87
N THR A 157 6.27 -29.93 5.64
CA THR A 157 7.15 -28.81 5.32
C THR A 157 6.30 -27.61 4.91
N VAL A 158 6.58 -26.46 5.48
CA VAL A 158 5.86 -25.21 5.18
C VAL A 158 6.21 -24.74 3.76
N ILE A 159 5.20 -24.58 2.91
CA ILE A 159 5.35 -24.04 1.56
C ILE A 159 4.97 -22.56 1.54
N PHE A 160 3.83 -22.25 2.18
CA PHE A 160 3.25 -20.90 2.17
C PHE A 160 2.55 -20.64 3.51
N ALA A 161 2.60 -19.41 3.96
CA ALA A 161 1.92 -18.97 5.18
C ALA A 161 1.08 -17.73 4.89
N ASP A 162 -0.14 -17.72 5.44
CA ASP A 162 -1.10 -16.63 5.25
C ASP A 162 -1.56 -16.12 6.62
N ALA A 163 -1.55 -14.80 6.79
CA ALA A 163 -2.06 -14.17 7.99
C ALA A 163 -3.60 -14.17 8.05
N THR A 164 -4.26 -14.34 6.90
CA THR A 164 -5.72 -14.28 6.78
C THR A 164 -6.38 -15.64 6.98
N ALA A 165 -7.59 -15.64 7.54
CA ALA A 165 -8.36 -16.85 7.77
C ALA A 165 -8.83 -17.49 6.44
N PRO A 166 -9.00 -18.83 6.41
CA PRO A 166 -9.14 -19.66 5.20
C PRO A 166 -10.48 -19.56 4.47
N HIS A 167 -11.27 -18.50 4.65
CA HIS A 167 -12.59 -18.37 4.03
C HIS A 167 -12.60 -18.42 2.48
N ARG A 168 -11.42 -18.38 1.84
CA ARG A 168 -11.29 -18.39 0.37
C ARG A 168 -10.23 -19.40 -0.09
N ARG A 169 -10.20 -20.60 0.47
CA ARG A 169 -9.19 -21.64 0.14
C ARG A 169 -9.12 -22.00 -1.34
N HIS A 170 -10.24 -21.91 -2.05
CA HIS A 170 -10.34 -22.23 -3.47
C HIS A 170 -10.18 -20.99 -4.38
N ASN A 171 -9.68 -19.87 -3.83
CA ASN A 171 -9.35 -18.72 -4.64
C ASN A 171 -8.17 -19.05 -5.56
N THR A 172 -8.37 -18.91 -6.86
CA THR A 172 -7.35 -19.17 -7.90
C THR A 172 -6.06 -18.41 -7.60
N THR A 173 -6.14 -17.17 -7.18
CA THR A 173 -4.98 -16.33 -6.84
C THR A 173 -4.18 -16.95 -5.68
N ARG A 174 -4.86 -17.45 -4.63
CA ARG A 174 -4.17 -18.11 -3.51
C ARG A 174 -3.44 -19.38 -3.97
N GLN A 175 -4.06 -20.18 -4.85
CA GLN A 175 -3.41 -21.37 -5.39
C GLN A 175 -2.19 -21.02 -6.25
N GLN A 176 -2.26 -19.93 -7.01
CA GLN A 176 -1.12 -19.41 -7.76
C GLN A 176 0.01 -18.96 -6.83
N HIS A 177 -0.30 -18.27 -5.71
CA HIS A 177 0.70 -17.93 -4.70
C HIS A 177 1.35 -19.17 -4.09
N ILE A 178 0.56 -20.17 -3.67
CA ILE A 178 1.09 -21.44 -3.13
C ILE A 178 2.01 -22.12 -4.16
N ASN A 179 1.62 -22.16 -5.42
CA ASN A 179 2.43 -22.72 -6.50
C ASN A 179 3.75 -21.95 -6.68
N ALA A 180 3.69 -20.62 -6.67
CA ALA A 180 4.88 -19.77 -6.76
C ALA A 180 5.84 -20.01 -5.59
N TYR A 181 5.34 -20.03 -4.36
CA TYR A 181 6.17 -20.29 -3.18
C TYR A 181 6.66 -21.75 -3.09
N SER A 182 6.07 -22.70 -3.82
CA SER A 182 6.56 -24.09 -3.88
C SER A 182 7.79 -24.27 -4.79
N LEU A 183 8.16 -23.28 -5.58
CA LEU A 183 9.33 -23.34 -6.44
C LEU A 183 10.63 -23.41 -5.62
N ALA A 184 11.67 -24.01 -6.22
CA ALA A 184 12.86 -24.39 -5.48
C ALA A 184 13.74 -23.19 -5.07
N ASN A 185 13.71 -22.11 -5.83
CA ASN A 185 14.56 -20.96 -5.59
C ASN A 185 13.76 -19.66 -5.55
N PRO A 186 14.28 -18.60 -4.88
CA PRO A 186 13.58 -17.34 -4.72
C PRO A 186 13.38 -16.58 -6.04
N LYS A 187 14.27 -16.74 -7.01
CA LYS A 187 14.16 -16.04 -8.31
C LYS A 187 12.93 -16.48 -9.10
N ASP A 188 12.79 -17.79 -9.27
CA ASP A 188 11.62 -18.35 -9.97
C ASP A 188 10.33 -18.07 -9.21
N SER A 189 10.39 -18.14 -7.87
CA SER A 189 9.26 -17.82 -7.00
C SER A 189 8.81 -16.37 -7.15
N LEU A 190 9.73 -15.40 -7.11
CA LEU A 190 9.42 -13.99 -7.31
C LEU A 190 8.86 -13.74 -8.71
N SER A 191 9.49 -14.31 -9.74
CA SER A 191 9.00 -14.21 -11.13
C SER A 191 7.57 -14.71 -11.25
N ALA A 192 7.24 -15.87 -10.65
CA ALA A 192 5.90 -16.44 -10.67
C ALA A 192 4.89 -15.58 -9.89
N LEU A 193 5.27 -15.01 -8.74
CA LEU A 193 4.41 -14.10 -7.97
C LEU A 193 4.08 -12.82 -8.75
N LEU A 194 5.07 -12.25 -9.42
CA LEU A 194 4.89 -11.06 -10.25
C LEU A 194 3.97 -11.30 -11.46
N GLN A 195 3.85 -12.54 -11.93
CA GLN A 195 2.87 -12.93 -12.95
C GLN A 195 1.45 -13.04 -12.36
N VAL A 196 1.31 -13.33 -11.08
CA VAL A 196 0.00 -13.34 -10.40
C VAL A 196 -0.55 -11.91 -10.19
N GLY A 197 0.32 -10.96 -9.89
CA GLY A 197 -0.06 -9.57 -9.66
C GLY A 197 0.81 -8.85 -8.62
N VAL A 198 0.15 -8.09 -7.73
CA VAL A 198 0.86 -7.37 -6.66
C VAL A 198 1.54 -8.34 -5.72
N THR A 199 2.83 -8.14 -5.55
CA THR A 199 3.67 -8.94 -4.66
C THR A 199 4.09 -8.12 -3.46
N ASP A 200 3.86 -8.62 -2.24
CA ASP A 200 4.40 -8.09 -1.00
C ASP A 200 5.86 -8.53 -0.87
N LEU A 201 6.77 -7.61 -1.15
CA LEU A 201 8.21 -7.85 -1.16
C LEU A 201 8.77 -8.05 0.24
N LYS A 202 8.18 -7.41 1.26
CA LYS A 202 8.59 -7.58 2.65
C LYS A 202 8.26 -9.00 3.12
N HIS A 203 7.01 -9.44 2.91
CA HIS A 203 6.61 -10.82 3.21
C HIS A 203 7.48 -11.83 2.44
N PHE A 204 7.72 -11.58 1.15
CA PHE A 204 8.57 -12.44 0.32
C PHE A 204 9.98 -12.57 0.90
N ARG A 205 10.66 -11.45 1.18
CA ARG A 205 12.01 -11.43 1.74
C ARG A 205 12.07 -12.19 3.07
N ASP A 206 11.15 -11.85 3.97
CA ASP A 206 11.14 -12.39 5.34
C ASP A 206 10.80 -13.89 5.32
N PHE A 207 9.87 -14.33 4.46
CA PHE A 207 9.46 -15.72 4.35
C PHE A 207 10.50 -16.63 3.66
N TRP A 208 11.31 -16.07 2.76
CA TRP A 208 12.45 -16.75 2.13
C TRP A 208 13.75 -16.63 2.92
N HIS A 209 13.78 -15.93 4.04
CA HIS A 209 14.99 -15.63 4.81
C HIS A 209 16.12 -15.03 4.00
N LEU A 210 15.81 -14.12 3.08
CA LEU A 210 16.83 -13.51 2.24
C LEU A 210 17.65 -12.49 3.03
N SER A 211 18.97 -12.58 2.91
CA SER A 211 19.86 -11.54 3.38
C SER A 211 19.60 -10.23 2.63
N ALA A 212 20.01 -9.09 3.18
CA ALA A 212 19.88 -7.81 2.48
C ALA A 212 20.60 -7.80 1.12
N ALA A 213 21.75 -8.46 1.03
CA ALA A 213 22.54 -8.56 -0.20
C ALA A 213 21.83 -9.42 -1.26
N ASP A 214 21.39 -10.64 -0.88
CA ASP A 214 20.68 -11.54 -1.79
C ASP A 214 19.35 -10.94 -2.27
N TYR A 215 18.64 -10.26 -1.37
CA TYR A 215 17.39 -9.59 -1.71
C TYR A 215 17.61 -8.45 -2.69
N THR A 216 18.64 -7.61 -2.49
CA THR A 216 18.97 -6.51 -3.42
C THR A 216 19.35 -7.04 -4.78
N ALA A 217 20.25 -8.04 -4.85
CA ALA A 217 20.65 -8.67 -6.09
C ALA A 217 19.45 -9.29 -6.84
N LEU A 218 18.56 -9.94 -6.11
CA LEU A 218 17.34 -10.52 -6.68
C LEU A 218 16.42 -9.47 -7.31
N LEU A 219 16.25 -8.32 -6.66
CA LEU A 219 15.41 -7.24 -7.20
C LEU A 219 16.02 -6.57 -8.43
N GLU A 220 17.35 -6.46 -8.51
CA GLU A 220 18.05 -5.90 -9.67
C GLU A 220 17.90 -6.75 -10.94
N GLU A 221 17.66 -8.04 -10.80
CA GLU A 221 17.39 -8.93 -11.93
C GLU A 221 16.01 -8.78 -12.56
N HIS A 222 15.11 -8.00 -11.93
CA HIS A 222 13.72 -7.84 -12.34
C HIS A 222 13.39 -6.38 -12.67
N THR A 223 12.67 -6.15 -13.76
CA THR A 223 12.11 -4.82 -14.06
C THR A 223 10.80 -4.65 -13.30
N LEU A 224 10.83 -3.91 -12.20
CA LEU A 224 9.74 -3.76 -11.25
C LEU A 224 9.28 -2.31 -11.11
N HIS A 225 7.97 -2.14 -10.97
CA HIS A 225 7.37 -0.93 -10.43
C HIS A 225 7.08 -1.15 -8.96
N ARG A 226 7.73 -0.36 -8.10
CA ARG A 226 7.61 -0.49 -6.64
C ARG A 226 6.90 0.69 -6.02
N ASN A 227 6.10 0.41 -5.01
CA ASN A 227 5.53 1.39 -4.11
C ASN A 227 5.57 0.82 -2.69
N ASP A 228 6.35 1.44 -1.82
CA ASP A 228 6.69 0.93 -0.48
C ASP A 228 7.20 -0.54 -0.54
N ASP A 229 6.56 -1.42 0.20
CA ASP A 229 6.89 -2.85 0.28
C ASP A 229 6.22 -3.69 -0.84
N PHE A 230 5.53 -3.06 -1.79
CA PHE A 230 4.83 -3.77 -2.86
C PHE A 230 5.49 -3.59 -4.22
N ALA A 231 5.37 -4.62 -5.06
CA ALA A 231 5.86 -4.60 -6.43
C ALA A 231 4.84 -5.12 -7.44
N LEU A 232 4.97 -4.61 -8.65
CA LEU A 232 4.30 -5.10 -9.86
C LEU A 232 5.33 -5.36 -10.95
N SER A 233 5.08 -6.37 -11.81
CA SER A 233 5.82 -6.53 -13.06
C SER A 233 5.55 -5.36 -14.01
N ASN A 234 6.50 -5.08 -14.90
CA ASN A 234 6.30 -4.08 -15.95
C ASN A 234 5.10 -4.43 -16.87
N GLU A 235 4.83 -5.72 -17.09
CA GLU A 235 3.69 -6.18 -17.88
C GLU A 235 2.36 -5.75 -17.25
N HIS A 236 2.14 -6.03 -15.97
CA HIS A 236 0.95 -5.58 -15.25
C HIS A 236 0.85 -4.05 -15.17
N TRP A 237 1.99 -3.37 -15.00
CA TRP A 237 2.03 -1.91 -15.00
C TRP A 237 1.52 -1.32 -16.32
N GLN A 238 2.00 -1.84 -17.45
CA GLN A 238 1.54 -1.37 -18.76
C GLN A 238 0.08 -1.73 -19.01
N ALA A 239 -0.36 -2.93 -18.63
CA ALA A 239 -1.76 -3.35 -18.75
C ALA A 239 -2.71 -2.44 -17.94
N TYR A 240 -2.37 -2.13 -16.68
CA TYR A 240 -3.17 -1.21 -15.87
C TYR A 240 -3.17 0.21 -16.40
N LYS A 241 -2.04 0.67 -16.95
CA LYS A 241 -1.94 1.98 -17.58
C LYS A 241 -2.83 2.07 -18.82
N THR A 242 -2.83 1.05 -19.67
CA THR A 242 -3.72 0.97 -20.84
C THR A 242 -5.18 0.96 -20.41
N ALA A 243 -5.56 0.10 -19.48
CA ALA A 243 -6.93 0.04 -18.98
C ALA A 243 -7.40 1.37 -18.35
N LEU A 244 -6.47 2.10 -17.70
CA LEU A 244 -6.77 3.41 -17.14
C LEU A 244 -7.05 4.45 -18.24
N VAL A 245 -6.22 4.49 -19.28
CA VAL A 245 -6.42 5.40 -20.41
C VAL A 245 -7.73 5.07 -21.15
N GLU A 246 -8.00 3.80 -21.43
CA GLU A 246 -9.25 3.34 -22.05
C GLU A 246 -10.48 3.74 -21.22
N GLN A 247 -10.39 3.70 -19.89
CA GLN A 247 -11.48 4.17 -19.03
C GLN A 247 -11.76 5.66 -19.23
N PHE A 248 -10.72 6.49 -19.31
CA PHE A 248 -10.87 7.92 -19.58
C PHE A 248 -11.38 8.18 -21.01
N GLU A 249 -10.93 7.40 -21.99
CA GLU A 249 -11.39 7.50 -23.39
C GLU A 249 -12.87 7.12 -23.54
N SER A 250 -13.34 6.15 -22.75
CA SER A 250 -14.76 5.73 -22.75
C SER A 250 -15.70 6.75 -22.10
N GLN A 251 -15.17 7.69 -21.32
CA GLN A 251 -15.92 8.73 -20.60
C GLN A 251 -15.31 10.12 -20.84
N PRO A 252 -15.27 10.58 -22.10
CA PRO A 252 -14.49 11.77 -22.48
C PRO A 252 -14.93 13.06 -21.81
N ASP A 253 -16.20 13.18 -21.48
CA ASP A 253 -16.76 14.39 -20.88
C ASP A 253 -16.72 14.40 -19.34
N GLN A 254 -16.22 13.30 -18.73
CA GLN A 254 -16.25 13.11 -17.28
C GLN A 254 -14.86 13.18 -16.67
N ALA A 255 -14.71 14.02 -15.64
CA ALA A 255 -13.56 13.92 -14.75
C ALA A 255 -13.74 12.75 -13.79
N LEU A 256 -12.70 11.98 -13.57
CA LEU A 256 -12.71 10.85 -12.63
C LEU A 256 -11.85 11.16 -11.42
N ARG A 257 -12.33 10.74 -10.25
CA ARG A 257 -11.54 10.71 -9.02
C ARG A 257 -10.91 9.34 -8.83
N GLU A 258 -9.87 9.26 -8.03
CA GLU A 258 -9.15 8.01 -7.75
C GLU A 258 -10.08 6.85 -7.34
N ASN A 259 -11.11 7.14 -6.52
CA ASN A 259 -12.08 6.14 -6.06
C ASN A 259 -13.05 5.64 -7.14
N GLN A 260 -13.13 6.31 -8.29
CA GLN A 260 -13.96 5.95 -9.43
C GLN A 260 -13.20 5.14 -10.49
N LEU A 261 -11.90 4.92 -10.28
CA LEU A 261 -11.08 4.15 -11.20
C LEU A 261 -11.43 2.66 -11.19
N HIS A 262 -11.13 2.00 -12.28
CA HIS A 262 -11.41 0.58 -12.48
C HIS A 262 -10.95 -0.27 -11.30
N SER A 263 -11.84 -1.13 -10.80
CA SER A 263 -11.61 -1.93 -9.59
C SER A 263 -10.46 -2.93 -9.71
N ALA A 264 -10.09 -3.32 -10.94
CA ALA A 264 -8.95 -4.22 -11.18
C ALA A 264 -7.59 -3.57 -10.87
N ILE A 265 -7.51 -2.23 -10.84
CA ILE A 265 -6.25 -1.55 -10.51
C ILE A 265 -6.05 -1.58 -8.99
N PRO A 266 -4.96 -2.19 -8.51
CA PRO A 266 -4.70 -2.29 -7.09
C PRO A 266 -4.61 -0.91 -6.44
N PRO A 267 -5.27 -0.66 -5.29
CA PRO A 267 -5.26 0.64 -4.62
C PRO A 267 -3.86 1.21 -4.40
N THR A 268 -2.92 0.35 -4.02
CA THR A 268 -1.51 0.70 -3.76
C THR A 268 -0.83 1.35 -4.96
N PHE A 269 -1.23 1.02 -6.20
CA PHE A 269 -0.59 1.50 -7.42
C PHE A 269 -1.41 2.53 -8.20
N ARG A 270 -2.61 2.90 -7.74
CA ARG A 270 -3.47 3.89 -8.43
C ARG A 270 -2.79 5.24 -8.53
N GLN A 271 -2.35 5.79 -7.40
CA GLN A 271 -1.71 7.10 -7.36
C GLN A 271 -0.37 7.14 -8.14
N PRO A 272 0.53 6.16 -8.01
CA PRO A 272 1.73 6.08 -8.86
C PRO A 272 1.43 6.05 -10.37
N LEU A 273 0.40 5.28 -10.80
CA LEU A 273 -0.02 5.23 -12.21
C LEU A 273 -0.57 6.57 -12.70
N LEU A 274 -1.44 7.20 -11.90
CA LEU A 274 -1.99 8.53 -12.20
C LEU A 274 -0.89 9.57 -12.32
N ASN A 275 0.06 9.59 -11.40
CA ASN A 275 1.19 10.51 -11.42
C ASN A 275 2.05 10.32 -12.68
N GLU A 276 2.31 9.08 -13.10
CA GLU A 276 3.04 8.83 -14.34
C GLU A 276 2.29 9.38 -15.56
N LEU A 277 0.97 9.16 -15.64
CA LEU A 277 0.15 9.64 -16.75
C LEU A 277 0.05 11.18 -16.80
N VAL A 278 0.01 11.83 -15.63
CA VAL A 278 0.06 13.30 -15.53
C VAL A 278 1.43 13.83 -15.97
N ASN A 279 2.52 13.22 -15.48
CA ASN A 279 3.89 13.62 -15.85
C ASN A 279 4.15 13.43 -17.37
N LYS A 280 3.56 12.40 -17.97
CA LYS A 280 3.60 12.17 -19.43
C LYS A 280 2.65 13.05 -20.22
N LYS A 281 1.93 13.95 -19.57
CA LYS A 281 0.94 14.83 -20.20
C LYS A 281 -0.16 14.06 -20.96
N ILE A 282 -0.53 12.90 -20.46
CA ILE A 282 -1.66 12.12 -20.95
C ILE A 282 -2.92 12.53 -20.18
N LEU A 283 -2.79 12.73 -18.86
CA LEU A 283 -3.85 13.24 -18.00
C LEU A 283 -3.50 14.63 -17.47
N SER A 284 -4.53 15.42 -17.18
CA SER A 284 -4.47 16.60 -16.32
C SER A 284 -5.07 16.29 -14.96
N HIS A 285 -4.56 16.94 -13.90
CA HIS A 285 -5.06 16.79 -12.54
C HIS A 285 -5.40 18.18 -12.00
N THR A 286 -6.64 18.38 -11.56
CA THR A 286 -7.10 19.64 -10.96
C THR A 286 -8.18 19.38 -9.92
N GLY A 287 -7.98 19.85 -8.70
CA GLY A 287 -8.98 19.75 -7.63
C GLY A 287 -9.32 18.32 -7.19
N GLY A 288 -8.39 17.34 -7.33
CA GLY A 288 -8.59 15.93 -7.01
C GLY A 288 -9.29 15.13 -8.11
N GLU A 289 -9.46 15.72 -9.28
CA GLU A 289 -10.06 15.11 -10.47
C GLU A 289 -9.05 15.01 -11.61
N TYR A 290 -9.13 13.91 -12.35
CA TYR A 290 -8.27 13.59 -13.48
C TYR A 290 -9.08 13.63 -14.78
N ARG A 291 -8.47 14.15 -15.86
CA ARG A 291 -9.06 14.22 -17.21
C ARG A 291 -8.02 13.89 -18.26
N LEU A 292 -8.45 13.32 -19.38
CA LEU A 292 -7.57 13.10 -20.53
C LEU A 292 -7.19 14.45 -21.17
N LEU A 293 -5.89 14.67 -21.41
CA LEU A 293 -5.41 15.86 -22.09
C LEU A 293 -5.73 15.78 -23.60
N GLY A 294 -6.15 16.92 -24.17
CA GLY A 294 -6.46 17.02 -25.60
C GLY A 294 -7.90 16.65 -26.00
N GLN A 295 -8.74 16.25 -25.04
CA GLN A 295 -10.16 16.11 -25.32
C GLN A 295 -10.86 17.47 -25.29
N THR A 296 -11.57 17.78 -26.37
CA THR A 296 -12.46 18.94 -26.42
C THR A 296 -13.71 18.59 -25.60
N ILE A 297 -13.95 19.33 -24.53
CA ILE A 297 -15.15 19.16 -23.71
C ILE A 297 -16.35 19.47 -24.63
N LYS A 298 -17.14 18.45 -24.97
CA LYS A 298 -18.42 18.70 -25.65
C LYS A 298 -19.38 19.32 -24.64
N LEU A 299 -19.51 20.63 -24.72
CA LEU A 299 -20.50 21.33 -23.93
C LEU A 299 -21.91 21.01 -24.48
N PRO A 300 -22.92 20.81 -23.62
CA PRO A 300 -24.30 20.85 -24.02
C PRO A 300 -24.61 22.18 -24.76
N ASP A 301 -25.46 22.15 -25.78
CA ASP A 301 -25.74 23.30 -26.65
C ASP A 301 -26.12 24.57 -25.89
N HIS A 302 -26.80 24.44 -24.75
CA HIS A 302 -27.16 25.61 -23.91
C HIS A 302 -25.95 26.20 -23.18
N LEU A 303 -24.90 25.43 -22.90
CA LEU A 303 -23.67 25.92 -22.28
C LEU A 303 -22.67 26.43 -23.30
N VAL A 304 -22.71 25.98 -24.57
CA VAL A 304 -21.85 26.49 -25.65
C VAL A 304 -22.06 28.00 -25.80
N LYS A 305 -23.31 28.39 -25.98
CA LYS A 305 -23.66 29.85 -26.12
C LYS A 305 -23.25 30.65 -24.88
N LEU A 306 -23.40 30.12 -23.71
CA LEU A 306 -23.00 30.79 -22.48
C LEU A 306 -21.47 30.88 -22.39
N TRP A 307 -20.76 29.81 -22.76
CA TRP A 307 -19.31 29.77 -22.77
C TRP A 307 -18.70 30.80 -23.73
N ASP A 308 -19.22 30.89 -24.97
CA ASP A 308 -18.78 31.85 -25.98
C ASP A 308 -18.91 33.29 -25.51
N LEU A 309 -19.90 33.59 -24.66
CA LEU A 309 -20.07 34.92 -24.05
C LEU A 309 -19.12 35.16 -22.87
N LEU A 310 -18.84 34.13 -22.05
CA LEU A 310 -18.09 34.25 -20.82
C LEU A 310 -16.57 34.22 -21.02
N GLU A 311 -16.06 33.30 -21.86
CA GLU A 311 -14.64 33.06 -22.06
C GLU A 311 -13.85 34.37 -22.37
N PRO A 312 -14.22 35.19 -23.35
CA PRO A 312 -13.46 36.39 -23.69
C PRO A 312 -13.50 37.48 -22.60
N VAL A 313 -14.52 37.45 -21.74
CA VAL A 313 -14.64 38.39 -20.61
C VAL A 313 -13.89 37.93 -19.40
N LEU A 314 -13.92 36.62 -19.12
CA LEU A 314 -13.18 36.01 -18.01
C LEU A 314 -11.69 35.93 -18.30
N ALA A 315 -11.26 35.91 -19.55
CA ALA A 315 -9.84 35.94 -19.93
C ALA A 315 -9.11 37.25 -19.56
N GLN A 316 -9.83 38.30 -19.09
CA GLN A 316 -9.24 39.54 -18.62
C GLN A 316 -8.60 39.38 -17.23
N ASN A 317 -7.60 40.23 -16.92
CA ASN A 317 -6.80 40.13 -15.69
C ASN A 317 -7.59 40.19 -14.38
N GLN A 318 -8.79 40.75 -14.37
CA GLN A 318 -9.67 40.80 -13.21
C GLN A 318 -11.00 40.12 -13.53
N ALA A 319 -11.29 39.00 -12.89
CA ALA A 319 -12.56 38.30 -13.06
C ALA A 319 -13.74 39.16 -12.50
N PRO A 320 -14.72 39.54 -13.35
CA PRO A 320 -15.89 40.29 -12.91
C PRO A 320 -16.75 39.46 -11.94
N SER A 321 -17.56 40.14 -11.12
CA SER A 321 -18.56 39.43 -10.31
C SER A 321 -19.69 38.90 -11.19
N THR A 322 -20.40 37.86 -10.71
CA THR A 322 -21.58 37.33 -11.43
C THR A 322 -22.66 38.37 -11.59
N GLY A 323 -22.78 39.32 -10.65
CA GLY A 323 -23.70 40.45 -10.77
C GLY A 323 -23.35 41.41 -11.91
N ASP A 324 -22.06 41.70 -12.14
CA ASP A 324 -21.59 42.51 -13.24
C ASP A 324 -21.77 41.84 -14.58
N LEU A 325 -21.49 40.53 -14.64
CA LEU A 325 -21.72 39.70 -15.82
C LEU A 325 -23.21 39.57 -16.17
N ALA A 326 -24.07 39.44 -15.16
CA ALA A 326 -25.51 39.35 -15.33
C ALA A 326 -26.08 40.65 -15.96
N LYS A 327 -25.60 41.82 -15.48
CA LYS A 327 -25.95 43.14 -16.05
C LYS A 327 -25.41 43.28 -17.47
N ARG A 328 -24.15 42.91 -17.71
CA ARG A 328 -23.48 43.06 -19.01
C ARG A 328 -24.15 42.24 -20.10
N PHE A 329 -24.60 41.02 -19.79
CA PHE A 329 -25.21 40.07 -20.75
C PHE A 329 -26.74 40.10 -20.72
N ASN A 330 -27.35 40.92 -19.85
CA ASN A 330 -28.79 41.00 -19.64
C ASN A 330 -29.42 39.62 -19.34
N ILE A 331 -28.77 38.85 -18.50
CA ILE A 331 -29.20 37.54 -18.04
C ILE A 331 -29.54 37.60 -16.56
N ALA A 332 -30.64 36.94 -16.13
CA ALA A 332 -30.96 36.87 -14.71
C ALA A 332 -29.78 36.21 -13.94
N GLN A 333 -29.34 36.83 -12.84
CA GLN A 333 -28.17 36.39 -12.08
C GLN A 333 -28.25 34.91 -11.66
N THR A 334 -29.44 34.45 -11.24
CA THR A 334 -29.67 33.04 -10.85
C THR A 334 -29.48 32.06 -11.99
N ASN A 335 -29.86 32.43 -13.21
CA ASN A 335 -29.66 31.58 -14.39
C ASN A 335 -28.19 31.58 -14.82
N LEU A 336 -27.51 32.70 -14.74
CA LEU A 336 -26.09 32.81 -15.01
C LEU A 336 -25.27 31.95 -14.03
N GLU A 337 -25.56 32.07 -12.73
CA GLU A 337 -24.89 31.27 -11.69
C GLU A 337 -25.12 29.78 -11.86
N ARG A 338 -26.32 29.35 -12.26
CA ARG A 338 -26.59 27.96 -12.60
C ARG A 338 -25.70 27.46 -13.73
N GLY A 339 -25.67 28.21 -14.84
CA GLY A 339 -24.82 27.87 -15.99
C GLY A 339 -23.32 27.89 -15.65
N MET A 340 -22.86 28.89 -14.89
CA MET A 340 -21.46 28.94 -14.44
C MET A 340 -21.10 27.78 -13.50
N ASN A 341 -22.01 27.37 -12.62
CA ASN A 341 -21.81 26.18 -11.79
C ASN A 341 -21.82 24.87 -12.61
N GLU A 342 -22.57 24.80 -13.69
CA GLU A 342 -22.47 23.69 -14.65
C GLU A 342 -21.12 23.71 -15.37
N LEU A 343 -20.61 24.87 -15.79
CA LEU A 343 -19.27 25.03 -16.36
C LEU A 343 -18.15 24.69 -15.35
N VAL A 344 -18.36 24.93 -14.05
CA VAL A 344 -17.44 24.44 -13.00
C VAL A 344 -17.39 22.92 -12.96
N LYS A 345 -18.53 22.24 -13.11
CA LYS A 345 -18.56 20.77 -13.17
C LYS A 345 -17.84 20.21 -14.40
N THR A 346 -17.79 20.95 -15.49
CA THR A 346 -16.99 20.57 -16.67
C THR A 346 -15.50 20.88 -16.52
N GLY A 347 -15.11 21.66 -15.51
CA GLY A 347 -13.72 22.09 -15.27
C GLY A 347 -13.26 23.28 -16.12
N LEU A 348 -14.15 23.88 -16.91
CA LEU A 348 -13.84 25.11 -17.67
C LEU A 348 -13.75 26.35 -16.76
N LEU A 349 -14.44 26.32 -15.63
CA LEU A 349 -14.38 27.38 -14.63
C LEU A 349 -14.02 26.81 -13.25
N ILE A 350 -13.42 27.67 -12.44
CA ILE A 350 -13.16 27.41 -11.02
C ILE A 350 -13.91 28.46 -10.21
N ASN A 351 -14.73 28.03 -9.26
CA ASN A 351 -15.35 28.92 -8.30
C ASN A 351 -14.34 29.24 -7.18
N VAL A 352 -13.90 30.47 -7.09
CA VAL A 352 -12.91 30.94 -6.12
C VAL A 352 -13.57 31.50 -4.86
N ALA A 353 -14.70 32.23 -5.03
CA ALA A 353 -15.47 32.80 -3.93
C ALA A 353 -16.94 32.93 -4.34
N ASN A 354 -17.82 33.30 -3.39
CA ASN A 354 -19.21 33.59 -3.71
C ASN A 354 -19.28 34.59 -4.87
N HIS A 355 -19.96 34.19 -5.94
CA HIS A 355 -20.17 35.01 -7.13
C HIS A 355 -18.90 35.38 -7.91
N ARG A 356 -17.78 34.61 -7.79
CA ARG A 356 -16.55 34.84 -8.54
C ARG A 356 -15.94 33.57 -9.09
N TYR A 357 -15.70 33.61 -10.40
CA TYR A 357 -15.20 32.47 -11.16
C TYR A 357 -13.98 32.86 -11.98
N TYR A 358 -13.04 31.94 -12.10
CA TYR A 358 -11.80 32.09 -12.86
C TYR A 358 -11.63 30.98 -13.87
N LEU A 359 -10.89 31.25 -14.94
CA LEU A 359 -10.36 30.22 -15.82
C LEU A 359 -9.21 29.48 -15.11
N PRO A 360 -9.09 28.14 -15.25
CA PRO A 360 -8.00 27.37 -14.65
C PRO A 360 -6.61 27.94 -14.96
N ASN A 361 -6.37 28.32 -16.22
CA ASN A 361 -5.08 28.90 -16.64
C ASN A 361 -4.77 30.23 -15.96
N GLN A 362 -5.76 31.04 -15.67
CA GLN A 362 -5.54 32.30 -14.96
C GLN A 362 -5.12 32.08 -13.51
N LEU A 363 -5.77 31.12 -12.81
CA LEU A 363 -5.37 30.78 -11.45
C LEU A 363 -3.95 30.20 -11.42
N LYS A 364 -3.58 29.42 -12.44
CA LYS A 364 -2.22 28.93 -12.61
C LYS A 364 -1.20 30.08 -12.76
N GLU A 365 -1.47 31.06 -13.58
CA GLU A 365 -0.60 32.25 -13.72
C GLU A 365 -0.54 33.06 -12.44
N ILE A 366 -1.68 33.24 -11.75
CA ILE A 366 -1.72 33.94 -10.46
C ILE A 366 -0.91 33.17 -9.41
N ALA A 367 -0.99 31.82 -9.39
CA ALA A 367 -0.20 30.99 -8.49
C ALA A 367 1.30 31.14 -8.73
N LYS A 368 1.76 31.23 -9.99
CA LYS A 368 3.16 31.51 -10.33
C LYS A 368 3.62 32.89 -9.82
N ILE A 369 2.75 33.88 -9.88
CA ILE A 369 3.04 35.22 -9.30
C ILE A 369 3.23 35.09 -7.80
N VAL A 370 2.31 34.39 -7.11
CA VAL A 370 2.39 34.14 -5.66
C VAL A 370 3.68 33.43 -5.28
N GLN A 371 4.10 32.42 -6.05
CA GLN A 371 5.36 31.69 -5.84
C GLN A 371 6.58 32.62 -5.95
N ARG A 372 6.63 33.47 -6.99
CA ARG A 372 7.71 34.44 -7.16
C ARG A 372 7.80 35.43 -6.00
N MET A 373 6.64 35.98 -5.59
CA MET A 373 6.60 36.91 -4.47
C MET A 373 7.07 36.28 -3.17
N ALA A 374 6.57 35.09 -2.85
CA ALA A 374 6.91 34.40 -1.62
C ALA A 374 8.39 33.98 -1.55
N ALA A 375 9.09 33.90 -2.69
CA ALA A 375 10.52 33.60 -2.75
C ALA A 375 11.40 34.83 -2.42
N SER A 376 10.87 36.04 -2.56
CA SER A 376 11.62 37.30 -2.37
C SER A 376 11.22 38.07 -1.12
N GLU A 377 9.92 38.10 -0.76
CA GLU A 377 9.37 38.86 0.34
C GLU A 377 8.18 38.13 1.01
N PRO A 378 7.78 38.53 2.23
CA PRO A 378 6.57 38.01 2.86
C PRO A 378 5.32 38.30 2.02
N LEU A 379 4.56 37.23 1.70
CA LEU A 379 3.35 37.36 0.89
C LEU A 379 2.22 38.02 1.69
N THR A 380 2.02 39.32 1.46
CA THR A 380 0.93 40.12 2.07
C THR A 380 -0.18 40.35 1.06
N VAL A 381 -1.41 40.62 1.55
CA VAL A 381 -2.55 41.00 0.70
C VAL A 381 -2.24 42.31 -0.08
N ARG A 382 -1.52 43.25 0.55
CA ARG A 382 -1.13 44.53 -0.09
C ARG A 382 -0.13 44.28 -1.22
N GLY A 383 0.95 43.55 -0.97
CA GLY A 383 1.95 43.22 -1.98
C GLY A 383 1.34 42.46 -3.15
N PHE A 384 0.50 41.46 -2.88
CA PHE A 384 -0.18 40.69 -3.90
C PHE A 384 -1.11 41.53 -4.77
N ARG A 385 -1.88 42.47 -4.16
CA ARG A 385 -2.71 43.42 -4.89
C ARG A 385 -1.85 44.31 -5.79
N ASP A 386 -0.78 44.88 -5.26
CA ASP A 386 0.07 45.84 -5.97
C ASP A 386 0.81 45.16 -7.15
N GLU A 387 1.21 43.89 -7.02
CA GLU A 387 1.85 43.11 -8.09
C GLU A 387 0.85 42.65 -9.17
N THR A 388 -0.35 42.25 -8.79
CA THR A 388 -1.34 41.69 -9.73
C THR A 388 -2.29 42.74 -10.30
N GLY A 389 -2.37 43.96 -9.71
CA GLY A 389 -3.29 45.02 -10.11
C GLY A 389 -4.78 44.75 -9.80
N ILE A 390 -5.10 43.70 -9.05
CA ILE A 390 -6.48 43.32 -8.71
C ILE A 390 -6.97 44.09 -7.49
N GLY A 391 -8.29 44.29 -7.39
CA GLY A 391 -8.90 44.97 -6.25
C GLY A 391 -8.69 44.24 -4.93
N ARG A 392 -8.62 44.99 -3.80
CA ARG A 392 -8.33 44.44 -2.46
C ARG A 392 -9.21 43.27 -2.07
N ASN A 393 -10.52 43.35 -2.30
CA ASN A 393 -11.45 42.29 -1.91
C ASN A 393 -11.21 41.03 -2.75
N VAL A 394 -10.95 41.20 -4.04
CA VAL A 394 -10.61 40.10 -4.96
C VAL A 394 -9.30 39.43 -4.56
N ALA A 395 -8.29 40.22 -4.17
CA ALA A 395 -7.02 39.69 -3.68
C ALA A 395 -7.20 38.82 -2.43
N ILE A 396 -8.08 39.25 -1.52
CA ILE A 396 -8.40 38.43 -0.31
C ILE A 396 -9.07 37.12 -0.74
N GLU A 397 -10.10 37.17 -1.59
CA GLU A 397 -10.84 36.00 -2.05
C GLU A 397 -9.92 34.95 -2.72
N VAL A 398 -9.01 35.41 -3.60
CA VAL A 398 -8.06 34.52 -4.27
C VAL A 398 -7.07 33.89 -3.29
N LEU A 399 -6.53 34.66 -2.36
CA LEU A 399 -5.58 34.17 -1.36
C LEU A 399 -6.26 33.19 -0.36
N GLU A 400 -7.51 33.47 0.04
CA GLU A 400 -8.30 32.54 0.87
C GLU A 400 -8.61 31.24 0.11
N TYR A 401 -8.88 31.33 -1.18
CA TYR A 401 -9.02 30.14 -2.02
C TYR A 401 -7.73 29.32 -2.05
N PHE A 402 -6.56 29.96 -2.21
CA PHE A 402 -5.27 29.29 -2.16
C PHE A 402 -4.99 28.66 -0.80
N ASP A 403 -5.37 29.33 0.30
CA ASP A 403 -5.30 28.78 1.65
C ASP A 403 -6.18 27.51 1.78
N SER A 404 -7.42 27.57 1.25
CA SER A 404 -8.36 26.44 1.29
C SER A 404 -7.91 25.22 0.48
N LYS A 405 -7.09 25.43 -0.56
CA LYS A 405 -6.52 24.36 -1.39
C LYS A 405 -5.17 23.83 -0.88
N GLY A 406 -4.66 24.37 0.22
CA GLY A 406 -3.39 23.96 0.78
C GLY A 406 -2.17 24.42 -0.04
N PHE A 407 -2.35 25.36 -0.96
CA PHE A 407 -1.25 25.99 -1.68
C PHE A 407 -0.51 26.98 -0.80
N THR A 408 -1.26 27.82 -0.08
CA THR A 408 -0.72 28.74 0.92
C THR A 408 -1.34 28.50 2.29
N ARG A 409 -0.76 29.11 3.32
CA ARG A 409 -1.32 29.18 4.67
C ARG A 409 -1.07 30.54 5.28
N ARG A 410 -2.10 31.12 5.86
CA ARG A 410 -2.02 32.38 6.57
C ARG A 410 -1.22 32.23 7.87
N GLN A 411 -0.30 33.17 8.10
CA GLN A 411 0.53 33.27 9.29
C GLN A 411 0.56 34.74 9.76
N GLY A 412 -0.37 35.11 10.62
CA GLY A 412 -0.58 36.52 11.02
C GLY A 412 -1.11 37.35 9.88
N ASN A 413 -0.36 38.37 9.44
CA ASN A 413 -0.67 39.21 8.31
C ASN A 413 -0.08 38.70 6.99
N ASP A 414 0.80 37.73 7.04
CA ASP A 414 1.54 37.15 5.92
C ASP A 414 0.99 35.77 5.55
N ARG A 415 1.46 35.24 4.45
CA ARG A 415 1.22 33.87 4.00
C ARG A 415 2.51 33.17 3.61
N ILE A 416 2.55 31.88 3.83
CA ILE A 416 3.64 31.01 3.41
C ILE A 416 3.12 29.98 2.40
N ILE A 417 3.96 29.54 1.47
CA ILE A 417 3.63 28.45 0.56
C ILE A 417 3.80 27.14 1.31
N LEU A 418 2.77 26.28 1.27
CA LEU A 418 2.79 24.93 1.82
C LEU A 418 3.17 23.90 0.78
N ASN A 419 2.56 23.98 -0.40
CA ASN A 419 2.79 23.02 -1.47
C ASN A 419 2.76 23.77 -2.81
N SER A 420 3.93 23.94 -3.42
CA SER A 420 4.10 24.65 -4.69
C SER A 420 3.42 23.98 -5.88
N ASN A 421 3.17 22.67 -5.83
CA ASN A 421 2.71 21.87 -6.98
C ASN A 421 1.18 21.79 -7.10
N VAL A 422 0.41 22.48 -6.25
CA VAL A 422 -1.07 22.43 -6.24
C VAL A 422 -1.69 22.98 -7.52
N PHE A 423 -0.99 23.91 -8.19
CA PHE A 423 -1.47 24.61 -9.40
C PHE A 423 -0.52 24.45 -10.61
N ASP A 424 0.39 23.48 -10.57
CA ASP A 424 1.31 23.18 -11.70
C ASP A 424 0.65 22.46 -12.89
#